data_f7203cb3a7775cfe64bbb82997216676
#
_entry.id   f7203cb3a7775cfe64bbb82997216676
#
_cell.length_a   1.000
_cell.length_b   1.000
_cell.length_c   1.000
_cell.angle_alpha   90.00
_cell.angle_beta   90.00
_cell.angle_gamma   90.00
#
_symmetry.space_group_name_H-M   'P 1'
#
loop_
_entity.id
_entity.type
_entity.pdbx_description
1 polymer ?
#
loop_
_entity_poly.entity_id
_entity_poly.type
_entity_poly.pdbx_seq_one_letter_code
_entity_poly.pdbx_strand_id
1 'polypeptide(L)'
;MLKQIVVDKVMARLLWKLGFKEPTLSYYDVEGHFCDGRSGKAERQNAEGDTLQLKDYNAPKETRGRGARCYAAPTLSAVQDWLRRKKHLELLVCRDTFFQNTGDYYCRLIRLSDGLSRDTHPRKSYDQALMDGIKQALALLS
;
A
#
# COMPACT_ATOMS: atom_id res chain seq x y z
N MET A 1 -18.92 8.02 3.72
CA MET A 1 -17.95 7.56 2.72
C MET A 1 -16.80 6.86 3.43
N LEU A 2 -16.53 5.65 3.06
CA LEU A 2 -15.42 4.90 3.67
C LEU A 2 -14.10 5.50 3.23
N LYS A 3 -13.28 5.87 4.20
CA LYS A 3 -11.93 6.35 3.93
C LYS A 3 -11.06 5.16 3.57
N GLN A 4 -10.49 5.17 2.38
CA GLN A 4 -9.55 4.13 1.98
C GLN A 4 -8.25 4.29 2.77
N ILE A 5 -7.76 3.18 3.30
CA ILE A 5 -6.50 3.17 4.02
C ILE A 5 -5.37 2.97 3.03
N VAL A 6 -4.39 3.85 3.10
CA VAL A 6 -3.21 3.81 2.24
C VAL A 6 -1.98 3.49 3.08
N VAL A 7 -0.90 3.13 2.39
CA VAL A 7 0.39 2.87 3.04
C VAL A 7 0.93 4.14 3.69
N ASP A 8 1.75 3.98 4.72
CA ASP A 8 2.45 5.12 5.31
C ASP A 8 3.67 5.53 4.46
N LYS A 9 4.32 6.61 4.85
CA LYS A 9 5.45 7.17 4.12
C LYS A 9 6.63 6.20 4.00
N VAL A 10 6.92 5.47 5.07
CA VAL A 10 8.03 4.51 5.08
C VAL A 10 7.74 3.37 4.10
N MET A 11 6.53 2.85 4.11
CA MET A 11 6.11 1.80 3.18
C MET A 11 6.10 2.31 1.73
N ALA A 12 5.65 3.55 1.51
CA ALA A 12 5.64 4.15 0.18
C ALA A 12 7.05 4.21 -0.41
N ARG A 13 8.03 4.58 0.40
CA ARG A 13 9.42 4.63 -0.01
C ARG A 13 9.96 3.23 -0.33
N LEU A 14 9.63 2.23 0.48
CA LEU A 14 10.04 0.85 0.22
C LEU A 14 9.44 0.32 -1.08
N LEU A 15 8.17 0.62 -1.32
CA LEU A 15 7.50 0.24 -2.57
C LEU A 15 8.18 0.84 -3.78
N TRP A 16 8.57 2.11 -3.70
CA TRP A 16 9.34 2.73 -4.76
C TRP A 16 10.64 1.98 -5.02
N LYS A 17 11.38 1.65 -3.97
CA LYS A 17 12.64 0.90 -4.10
C LYS A 17 12.43 -0.47 -4.73
N LEU A 18 11.29 -1.09 -4.47
CA LEU A 18 10.97 -2.42 -4.98
C LEU A 18 10.36 -2.41 -6.39
N GLY A 19 10.20 -1.23 -6.97
CA GLY A 19 9.74 -1.09 -8.35
C GLY A 19 8.24 -0.98 -8.52
N PHE A 20 7.52 -0.53 -7.51
CA PHE A 20 6.09 -0.27 -7.66
C PHE A 20 5.88 0.87 -8.65
N LYS A 21 5.17 0.60 -9.75
CA LYS A 21 4.96 1.55 -10.85
C LYS A 21 3.51 1.70 -11.25
N GLU A 22 2.60 1.27 -10.42
CA GLU A 22 1.18 1.32 -10.77
C GLU A 22 0.58 2.69 -10.44
N PRO A 23 -0.44 3.12 -11.20
CA PRO A 23 -1.10 4.40 -10.94
C PRO A 23 -1.80 4.40 -9.58
N THR A 24 -1.72 5.52 -8.89
CA THR A 24 -2.41 5.75 -7.62
C THR A 24 -3.06 7.11 -7.62
N LEU A 25 -4.05 7.31 -6.75
CA LEU A 25 -4.67 8.60 -6.54
C LEU A 25 -3.92 9.44 -5.53
N SER A 26 -3.23 8.80 -4.62
CA SER A 26 -2.56 9.45 -3.49
C SER A 26 -1.07 9.31 -3.59
N TYR A 27 -0.36 10.24 -2.97
CA TYR A 27 1.09 10.24 -2.97
C TYR A 27 1.61 11.04 -1.78
N TYR A 28 2.89 10.86 -1.48
CA TYR A 28 3.63 11.71 -0.56
C TYR A 28 4.49 12.66 -1.40
N ASP A 29 4.37 13.97 -1.13
CA ASP A 29 5.11 14.97 -1.89
C ASP A 29 6.59 14.98 -1.50
N VAL A 30 7.36 15.87 -2.12
CA VAL A 30 8.81 15.96 -1.89
C VAL A 30 9.16 16.33 -0.45
N GLU A 31 8.23 16.93 0.28
CA GLU A 31 8.40 17.29 1.69
C GLU A 31 7.88 16.20 2.62
N GLY A 32 7.30 15.14 2.08
CA GLY A 32 6.77 14.03 2.86
C GLY A 32 5.34 14.21 3.33
N HIS A 33 4.63 15.19 2.79
CA HIS A 33 3.23 15.41 3.12
C HIS A 33 2.32 14.52 2.26
N PHE A 34 1.29 13.97 2.89
CA PHE A 34 0.30 13.16 2.17
C PHE A 34 -0.56 14.07 1.29
N CYS A 35 -0.69 13.68 0.04
CA CYS A 35 -1.50 14.37 -0.95
C CYS A 35 -2.48 13.40 -1.58
N ASP A 36 -3.74 13.80 -1.63
CA ASP A 36 -4.79 13.04 -2.30
C ASP A 36 -5.13 13.76 -3.60
N GLY A 37 -5.10 13.04 -4.71
CA GLY A 37 -5.45 13.61 -6.01
C GLY A 37 -6.86 14.16 -6.10
N ARG A 38 -7.70 13.86 -5.11
CA ARG A 38 -9.06 14.40 -5.04
C ARG A 38 -9.15 15.73 -4.31
N SER A 39 -8.15 16.07 -3.49
CA SER A 39 -8.32 17.12 -2.49
C SER A 39 -7.53 18.36 -2.80
N GLY A 40 -7.24 18.64 -3.90
CA GLY A 40 -6.54 19.78 -3.81
C GLY A 40 -6.22 20.56 -5.02
N LYS A 41 -5.02 20.84 -5.15
CA LYS A 41 -4.41 21.58 -6.22
C LYS A 41 -4.46 20.81 -7.52
N ALA A 42 -5.39 19.92 -7.65
CA ALA A 42 -5.42 19.10 -8.83
C ALA A 42 -5.80 19.95 -10.01
N GLU A 43 -4.99 19.85 -10.95
CA GLU A 43 -5.04 20.69 -12.13
C GLU A 43 -6.13 20.27 -13.10
N ARG A 44 -6.77 19.13 -12.84
CA ARG A 44 -7.76 18.58 -13.75
C ARG A 44 -8.98 18.10 -13.00
N GLN A 45 -10.11 18.48 -13.53
CA GLN A 45 -11.39 17.97 -13.07
C GLN A 45 -11.99 17.13 -14.18
N ASN A 46 -12.71 16.06 -13.78
CA ASN A 46 -13.49 15.31 -14.75
C ASN A 46 -14.75 16.12 -15.14
N ALA A 47 -15.59 15.55 -16.00
CA ALA A 47 -16.80 16.24 -16.46
C ALA A 47 -17.76 16.56 -15.34
N GLU A 48 -17.69 15.87 -14.21
CA GLU A 48 -18.53 16.10 -13.03
C GLU A 48 -17.92 17.08 -12.05
N GLY A 49 -16.77 17.65 -12.37
CA GLY A 49 -16.09 18.58 -11.49
C GLY A 49 -15.19 17.93 -10.44
N ASP A 50 -15.11 16.63 -10.41
CA ASP A 50 -14.22 15.92 -9.50
C ASP A 50 -12.79 15.93 -10.05
N THR A 51 -11.87 16.04 -9.13
CA THR A 51 -10.47 16.05 -9.47
C THR A 51 -9.88 14.66 -9.27
N LEU A 52 -9.53 14.01 -10.37
CA LEU A 52 -8.93 12.68 -10.33
C LEU A 52 -7.59 12.72 -11.05
N GLN A 53 -6.51 12.51 -10.30
CA GLN A 53 -5.18 12.36 -10.88
C GLN A 53 -4.63 10.99 -10.57
N LEU A 54 -5.09 10.01 -11.34
CA LEU A 54 -4.56 8.66 -11.27
C LEU A 54 -3.32 8.58 -12.13
N LYS A 55 -2.15 8.49 -11.51
CA LYS A 55 -0.90 8.38 -12.26
C LYS A 55 0.18 7.65 -11.46
N ASP A 56 1.24 7.25 -12.15
CA ASP A 56 2.41 6.65 -11.51
C ASP A 56 3.29 7.73 -10.90
N TYR A 57 3.11 7.97 -9.60
CA TYR A 57 3.88 8.95 -8.86
C TYR A 57 5.32 8.49 -8.58
N ASN A 58 5.65 7.25 -8.88
CA ASN A 58 7.01 6.73 -8.75
C ASN A 58 7.82 6.85 -10.03
N ALA A 59 7.23 7.39 -11.09
CA ALA A 59 7.93 7.59 -12.37
C ALA A 59 9.12 8.57 -12.20
N PRO A 60 10.17 8.42 -13.02
CA PRO A 60 11.34 9.31 -12.92
C PRO A 60 10.99 10.79 -13.05
N LYS A 61 9.99 11.13 -13.84
CA LYS A 61 9.54 12.52 -14.04
C LYS A 61 9.00 13.17 -12.76
N GLU A 62 8.70 12.39 -11.75
CA GLU A 62 8.21 12.90 -10.47
C GLU A 62 9.35 13.28 -9.51
N THR A 63 10.58 13.16 -9.95
CA THR A 63 11.74 13.67 -9.21
C THR A 63 11.85 15.18 -9.40
N ARG A 64 12.01 15.91 -8.30
CA ARG A 64 12.15 17.36 -8.33
C ARG A 64 13.42 17.80 -7.62
N GLY A 65 14.16 18.72 -8.26
CA GLY A 65 15.37 19.29 -7.67
C GLY A 65 16.44 18.25 -7.36
N ARG A 66 17.10 18.40 -6.25
CA ARG A 66 18.28 17.63 -5.84
C ARG A 66 17.99 16.19 -5.41
N GLY A 67 17.26 15.44 -6.24
CA GLY A 67 16.92 14.05 -5.91
C GLY A 67 15.69 13.91 -5.03
N ALA A 68 15.05 15.01 -4.64
CA ALA A 68 13.77 14.95 -3.94
C ALA A 68 12.70 14.47 -4.91
N ARG A 69 11.83 13.58 -4.45
CA ARG A 69 10.81 13.02 -5.31
C ARG A 69 9.52 12.73 -4.55
N CYS A 70 8.44 12.57 -5.30
CA CYS A 70 7.18 12.04 -4.79
C CYS A 70 7.25 10.53 -4.67
N TYR A 71 6.46 9.98 -3.77
CA TYR A 71 6.29 8.53 -3.63
C TYR A 71 4.82 8.20 -3.71
N ALA A 72 4.45 7.26 -4.57
CA ALA A 72 3.08 6.78 -4.65
C ALA A 72 2.61 6.23 -3.30
N ALA A 73 1.36 6.50 -2.95
CA ALA A 73 0.74 6.00 -1.73
C ALA A 73 -0.47 5.14 -2.10
N PRO A 74 -0.24 3.89 -2.52
CA PRO A 74 -1.35 3.01 -2.89
C PRO A 74 -2.18 2.61 -1.67
N THR A 75 -3.41 2.18 -1.93
CA THR A 75 -4.23 1.55 -0.91
C THR A 75 -3.62 0.20 -0.50
N LEU A 76 -4.00 -0.29 0.68
CA LEU A 76 -3.50 -1.58 1.16
C LEU A 76 -3.90 -2.71 0.20
N SER A 77 -5.13 -2.69 -0.32
CA SER A 77 -5.58 -3.72 -1.24
C SER A 77 -4.83 -3.68 -2.57
N ALA A 78 -4.46 -2.50 -3.04
CA ALA A 78 -3.65 -2.37 -4.26
C ALA A 78 -2.26 -2.97 -4.06
N VAL A 79 -1.64 -2.76 -2.90
CA VAL A 79 -0.34 -3.36 -2.58
C VAL A 79 -0.46 -4.87 -2.47
N GLN A 80 -1.50 -5.36 -1.81
CA GLN A 80 -1.77 -6.79 -1.68
C GLN A 80 -1.83 -7.45 -3.06
N ASP A 81 -2.57 -6.86 -3.98
CA ASP A 81 -2.70 -7.35 -5.35
C ASP A 81 -1.37 -7.30 -6.11
N TRP A 82 -0.63 -6.19 -5.99
CA TRP A 82 0.67 -6.03 -6.61
C TRP A 82 1.68 -7.06 -6.12
N LEU A 83 1.72 -7.32 -4.81
CA LEU A 83 2.60 -8.33 -4.22
C LEU A 83 2.30 -9.70 -4.81
N ARG A 84 1.02 -10.05 -4.94
CA ARG A 84 0.62 -11.34 -5.51
C ARG A 84 1.03 -11.46 -6.97
N ARG A 85 0.76 -10.45 -7.79
CA ARG A 85 1.03 -10.50 -9.23
C ARG A 85 2.51 -10.34 -9.58
N LYS A 86 3.20 -9.45 -8.90
CA LYS A 86 4.57 -9.06 -9.29
C LYS A 86 5.66 -9.69 -8.43
N LYS A 87 5.35 -10.03 -7.19
CA LYS A 87 6.35 -10.56 -6.26
C LYS A 87 6.04 -11.97 -5.79
N HIS A 88 4.93 -12.53 -6.25
CA HIS A 88 4.52 -13.90 -5.91
C HIS A 88 4.40 -14.13 -4.41
N LEU A 89 3.92 -13.13 -3.71
CA LEU A 89 3.61 -13.19 -2.28
C LEU A 89 2.11 -13.02 -2.09
N GLU A 90 1.47 -13.99 -1.49
CA GLU A 90 0.06 -13.92 -1.15
C GLU A 90 -0.12 -13.49 0.29
N LEU A 91 -0.99 -12.51 0.52
CA LEU A 91 -1.37 -12.06 1.86
C LEU A 91 -2.84 -12.39 2.08
N LEU A 92 -3.11 -13.22 3.07
CA LEU A 92 -4.47 -13.60 3.43
C LEU A 92 -4.76 -13.09 4.83
N VAL A 93 -5.76 -12.23 4.96
CA VAL A 93 -6.22 -11.81 6.28
C VAL A 93 -7.22 -12.83 6.76
N CYS A 94 -6.92 -13.42 7.91
CA CYS A 94 -7.72 -14.46 8.52
C CYS A 94 -8.28 -13.96 9.84
N ARG A 95 -9.46 -14.42 10.19
CA ARG A 95 -10.03 -14.15 11.49
C ARG A 95 -9.64 -15.28 12.44
N ASP A 96 -9.12 -14.93 13.59
CA ASP A 96 -8.77 -15.90 14.61
C ASP A 96 -10.03 -16.33 15.36
N THR A 97 -10.60 -17.44 14.95
CA THR A 97 -11.78 -18.00 15.61
C THR A 97 -11.43 -19.22 16.44
N PHE A 98 -10.18 -19.64 16.45
CA PHE A 98 -9.76 -20.90 17.03
C PHE A 98 -9.52 -20.81 18.53
N PHE A 99 -8.90 -19.72 18.98
CA PHE A 99 -8.59 -19.53 20.39
C PHE A 99 -9.52 -18.51 21.02
N GLN A 100 -10.36 -18.94 21.95
CA GLN A 100 -11.17 -18.10 22.82
C GLN A 100 -12.11 -17.10 22.14
N ASN A 101 -12.41 -17.26 20.88
CA ASN A 101 -13.35 -16.39 20.17
C ASN A 101 -13.05 -14.91 20.29
N THR A 102 -11.79 -14.56 20.30
CA THR A 102 -11.40 -13.15 20.42
C THR A 102 -11.85 -12.31 19.23
N GLY A 103 -12.10 -12.94 18.09
CA GLY A 103 -12.48 -12.23 16.89
C GLY A 103 -11.36 -11.40 16.27
N ASP A 104 -10.14 -11.61 16.71
CA ASP A 104 -8.98 -10.89 16.19
C ASP A 104 -8.62 -11.35 14.79
N TYR A 105 -7.92 -10.50 14.07
CA TYR A 105 -7.47 -10.78 12.72
C TYR A 105 -5.95 -10.93 12.69
N TYR A 106 -5.47 -11.81 11.84
CA TYR A 106 -4.04 -11.91 11.55
C TYR A 106 -3.85 -12.04 10.03
N CYS A 107 -2.66 -11.75 9.56
CA CYS A 107 -2.33 -11.90 8.15
C CYS A 107 -1.38 -13.08 7.96
N ARG A 108 -1.71 -13.94 7.01
CA ARG A 108 -0.84 -15.04 6.60
C ARG A 108 -0.12 -14.65 5.33
N LEU A 109 1.21 -14.61 5.41
CA LEU A 109 2.08 -14.36 4.27
C LEU A 109 2.51 -15.70 3.69
N ILE A 110 2.22 -15.91 2.41
CA ILE A 110 2.61 -17.15 1.72
C ILE A 110 3.49 -16.80 0.54
N ARG A 111 4.70 -17.36 0.53
CA ARG A 111 5.58 -17.23 -0.62
C ARG A 111 5.22 -18.32 -1.63
N LEU A 112 4.74 -17.91 -2.81
CA LEU A 112 4.19 -18.86 -3.78
C LEU A 112 5.25 -19.77 -4.42
N SER A 113 6.53 -19.32 -4.44
CA SER A 113 7.60 -20.09 -5.06
C SER A 113 7.88 -21.41 -4.34
N ASP A 114 7.75 -21.45 -3.01
CA ASP A 114 8.08 -22.62 -2.20
C ASP A 114 7.06 -22.95 -1.12
N GLY A 115 6.00 -22.15 -1.01
CA GLY A 115 4.95 -22.37 -0.03
C GLY A 115 5.31 -21.96 1.40
N LEU A 116 6.42 -21.25 1.60
CA LEU A 116 6.76 -20.76 2.92
C LEU A 116 5.64 -19.87 3.45
N SER A 117 5.24 -20.12 4.70
CA SER A 117 4.12 -19.41 5.30
C SER A 117 4.50 -18.80 6.65
N ARG A 118 4.08 -17.57 6.89
CA ARG A 118 4.27 -16.87 8.17
C ARG A 118 3.01 -16.14 8.55
N ASP A 119 2.69 -16.11 9.83
CA ASP A 119 1.55 -15.41 10.36
C ASP A 119 1.98 -14.20 11.18
N THR A 120 1.25 -13.10 11.05
CA THR A 120 1.45 -11.93 11.90
C THR A 120 0.77 -12.14 13.24
N HIS A 121 1.07 -11.27 14.20
CA HIS A 121 0.37 -11.28 15.49
C HIS A 121 -1.08 -10.81 15.28
N PRO A 122 -2.02 -11.34 16.09
CA PRO A 122 -3.41 -10.92 15.99
C PRO A 122 -3.60 -9.42 16.26
N ARG A 123 -4.50 -8.82 15.51
CA ARG A 123 -4.87 -7.40 15.62
C ARG A 123 -6.39 -7.29 15.70
N LYS A 124 -6.86 -6.16 16.21
CA LYS A 124 -8.29 -5.94 16.41
C LYS A 124 -9.05 -5.63 15.13
N SER A 125 -8.38 -5.21 14.06
CA SER A 125 -9.05 -4.90 12.80
C SER A 125 -8.39 -5.59 11.62
N TYR A 126 -9.18 -5.79 10.57
CA TYR A 126 -8.73 -6.33 9.30
C TYR A 126 -7.58 -5.49 8.72
N ASP A 127 -7.73 -4.16 8.74
CA ASP A 127 -6.75 -3.26 8.12
C ASP A 127 -5.42 -3.28 8.85
N GLN A 128 -5.44 -3.36 10.17
CA GLN A 128 -4.20 -3.48 10.95
C GLN A 128 -3.47 -4.78 10.63
N ALA A 129 -4.20 -5.88 10.52
CA ALA A 129 -3.62 -7.17 10.16
C ALA A 129 -3.01 -7.14 8.75
N LEU A 130 -3.71 -6.57 7.80
CA LEU A 130 -3.21 -6.44 6.43
C LEU A 130 -1.97 -5.54 6.39
N MET A 131 -1.98 -4.44 7.12
CA MET A 131 -0.84 -3.53 7.22
C MET A 131 0.40 -4.27 7.75
N ASP A 132 0.23 -5.06 8.81
CA ASP A 132 1.33 -5.85 9.37
C ASP A 132 1.86 -6.87 8.36
N GLY A 133 0.97 -7.52 7.62
CA GLY A 133 1.35 -8.45 6.57
C GLY A 133 2.14 -7.78 5.45
N ILE A 134 1.70 -6.61 5.02
CA ILE A 134 2.41 -5.85 4.00
C ILE A 134 3.80 -5.44 4.50
N LYS A 135 3.92 -4.98 5.75
CA LYS A 135 5.22 -4.63 6.33
C LYS A 135 6.18 -5.81 6.32
N GLN A 136 5.70 -6.99 6.70
CA GLN A 136 6.53 -8.19 6.67
C GLN A 136 6.93 -8.57 5.24
N ALA A 137 6.02 -8.45 4.29
CA ALA A 137 6.29 -8.73 2.88
C ALA A 137 7.37 -7.79 2.33
N LEU A 138 7.25 -6.50 2.61
CA LEU A 138 8.22 -5.51 2.15
C LEU A 138 9.59 -5.74 2.79
N ALA A 139 9.63 -6.12 4.06
CA ALA A 139 10.88 -6.46 4.72
C ALA A 139 11.53 -7.70 4.10
N LEU A 140 10.74 -8.69 3.76
CA LEU A 140 11.24 -9.91 3.12
C LEU A 140 11.87 -9.64 1.75
N LEU A 141 11.31 -8.68 1.01
CA LEU A 141 11.78 -8.30 -0.33
C LEU A 141 12.92 -7.28 -0.32
N SER A 142 13.18 -6.68 0.81
CA SER A 142 14.20 -5.63 0.91
C SER A 142 15.61 -6.19 1.08
#